data_0ef3209f2a456255d4afe32602acb94e
#
_entry.id   0ef3209f2a456255d4afe32602acb94e
#
_cell.length_a   1.000
_cell.length_b   1.000
_cell.length_c   1.000
_cell.angle_alpha   90.00
_cell.angle_beta   90.00
_cell.angle_gamma   90.00
#
_symmetry.space_group_name_H-M   'P 1'
#
loop_
_entity.id
_entity.type
_entity.pdbx_description
1 polymer ?
#
loop_
_entity_poly.entity_id
_entity_poly.type
_entity_poly.pdbx_seq_one_letter_code
_entity_poly.pdbx_strand_id
1 'polypeptide(L)'
;VARVDARAGETVVEARGPARRLESVLLADGRELEADLLVTATGWTAPTSLLNMAGDRPEYDARAARFFPSRCPDNVLATGGLAGDGTLEELLEHAEATGRLAAARAAAVAHRLQAATARARPPVDAPPEFPADTRVPLPRHEHPELYRSSTHGIVDFSEDVSSKDLLGAAAEGYDSVELLKRYTTATMGPAQGKLETVNTVAALAEARGETIGQVGTTVWRPPFAPITLGALAGRVFEPVRVSSIQPWHEANGAVPIIAGQWIRPEHYGDPEAEVRNVRENVGVIDVTPLGKLDLRGPDVASLLNQLYTNTWTSLPVGSVRYGIMCAEDGVVLDDGVTGRLGESHYLMTTTSSGAATVWEWIESWLQTEHPEWCVHVTPVTTAYTSINVAGPSARELVGRVVDDVDLDPDAFAYMRVRVGTVADVPGCFMWRIGFTGELSYELHVPSGHGLHVWETLLETGRDLGVAPFGLEAQRIMRLEKGHFIVGQDTDGLTKAPSTGLGALVKLEKEDFAGKPELVWATGADDAPVIVAIQPTDPCIVPDEACQIVRDGTNRIAGRITSSRFSPTLGRSICLGQVDADLAAPGTELTVQLVSGYRIKARVMEHHAHFDPEGIRARG
;
A
#
# COMPACT_ATOMS: atom_id res chain seq x y z
N VAL A 1 -3.58 -6.38 54.64
CA VAL A 1 -3.12 -5.31 53.71
C VAL A 1 -2.50 -4.22 54.55
N ALA A 2 -1.19 -4.01 54.44
CA ALA A 2 -0.52 -2.87 55.04
C ALA A 2 -0.68 -1.64 54.10
N ARG A 3 -0.90 -0.47 54.68
CA ARG A 3 -0.92 0.80 53.96
C ARG A 3 0.31 1.59 54.37
N VAL A 4 1.05 2.02 53.37
CA VAL A 4 2.19 2.91 53.50
C VAL A 4 1.77 4.27 52.94
N ASP A 5 1.91 5.35 53.74
CA ASP A 5 1.47 6.68 53.35
C ASP A 5 2.69 7.60 53.17
N ALA A 6 3.05 7.84 51.92
CA ALA A 6 4.18 8.72 51.59
C ALA A 6 4.02 10.17 52.12
N ARG A 7 2.79 10.64 52.30
CA ARG A 7 2.49 11.95 52.91
C ARG A 7 2.80 11.98 54.43
N ALA A 8 2.81 10.82 55.07
CA ALA A 8 3.26 10.66 56.42
C ALA A 8 4.78 10.42 56.54
N GLY A 9 5.52 10.52 55.47
CA GLY A 9 6.96 10.28 55.43
C GLY A 9 7.35 8.81 55.27
N GLU A 10 6.38 7.91 55.06
CA GLU A 10 6.64 6.50 54.82
C GLU A 10 6.90 6.30 53.30
N THR A 11 8.09 5.89 52.91
CA THR A 11 8.47 5.69 51.51
C THR A 11 8.97 4.27 51.32
N VAL A 12 8.49 3.56 50.29
CA VAL A 12 9.05 2.31 49.82
C VAL A 12 10.31 2.61 49.04
N VAL A 13 11.43 2.03 49.47
CA VAL A 13 12.75 2.23 48.82
C VAL A 13 13.20 1.05 48.03
N GLU A 14 12.71 -0.15 48.34
CA GLU A 14 13.11 -1.37 47.65
C GLU A 14 11.99 -2.40 47.66
N ALA A 15 11.80 -3.11 46.57
CA ALA A 15 10.98 -4.31 46.46
C ALA A 15 11.89 -5.54 46.36
N ARG A 16 11.69 -6.53 47.22
CA ARG A 16 12.57 -7.69 47.36
C ARG A 16 11.83 -8.99 46.99
N GLY A 17 12.58 -9.91 46.39
CA GLY A 17 12.16 -11.24 46.01
C GLY A 17 12.86 -11.75 44.78
N PRO A 18 12.69 -13.02 44.43
CA PRO A 18 13.23 -13.58 43.20
C PRO A 18 12.50 -13.00 41.96
N ALA A 19 13.10 -13.15 40.79
CA ALA A 19 12.51 -12.64 39.55
C ALA A 19 11.03 -13.02 39.39
N ARG A 20 10.17 -12.03 39.15
CA ARG A 20 8.71 -12.16 38.98
C ARG A 20 7.91 -12.51 40.22
N ARG A 21 8.47 -12.42 41.42
CA ARG A 21 7.75 -12.67 42.68
C ARG A 21 8.21 -11.68 43.73
N LEU A 22 7.28 -10.87 44.23
CA LEU A 22 7.49 -10.02 45.39
C LEU A 22 7.38 -10.85 46.66
N GLU A 23 8.29 -10.66 47.61
CA GLU A 23 8.24 -11.31 48.93
C GLU A 23 8.21 -10.29 50.07
N SER A 24 8.86 -9.12 49.86
CA SER A 24 8.80 -8.04 50.83
C SER A 24 9.05 -6.67 50.20
N VAL A 25 8.73 -5.62 50.92
CA VAL A 25 9.08 -4.23 50.61
C VAL A 25 9.83 -3.61 51.77
N LEU A 26 10.93 -2.89 51.47
CA LEU A 26 11.70 -2.13 52.44
C LEU A 26 11.26 -0.68 52.45
N LEU A 27 11.00 -0.12 53.60
CA LEU A 27 10.69 1.30 53.81
C LEU A 27 11.96 2.12 54.09
N ALA A 28 11.92 3.43 53.88
CA ALA A 28 13.02 4.35 54.11
C ALA A 28 13.46 4.40 55.60
N ASP A 29 12.56 4.10 56.50
CA ASP A 29 12.85 4.00 57.93
C ASP A 29 13.49 2.67 58.39
N GLY A 30 13.73 1.76 57.44
CA GLY A 30 14.34 0.46 57.65
C GLY A 30 13.38 -0.66 57.98
N ARG A 31 12.07 -0.40 58.12
CA ARG A 31 11.06 -1.46 58.29
C ARG A 31 10.94 -2.28 56.99
N GLU A 32 10.86 -3.59 57.14
CA GLU A 32 10.55 -4.52 56.09
C GLU A 32 9.15 -5.10 56.28
N LEU A 33 8.34 -5.04 55.24
CA LEU A 33 6.96 -5.54 55.24
C LEU A 33 6.83 -6.70 54.27
N GLU A 34 6.36 -7.86 54.74
CA GLU A 34 6.02 -8.98 53.85
C GLU A 34 4.89 -8.59 52.93
N ALA A 35 5.05 -8.82 51.62
CA ALA A 35 4.06 -8.49 50.60
C ALA A 35 4.25 -9.37 49.36
N ASP A 36 3.15 -9.89 48.85
CA ASP A 36 3.08 -10.61 47.57
C ASP A 36 2.61 -9.70 46.42
N LEU A 37 2.07 -8.53 46.78
CA LEU A 37 1.63 -7.50 45.83
C LEU A 37 1.89 -6.11 46.41
N LEU A 38 2.54 -5.25 45.64
CA LEU A 38 2.67 -3.81 45.91
C LEU A 38 1.77 -3.02 44.98
N VAL A 39 0.81 -2.29 45.53
CA VAL A 39 -0.03 -1.36 44.78
C VAL A 39 0.40 0.07 45.12
N THR A 40 0.84 0.81 44.10
CA THR A 40 1.29 2.19 44.25
C THR A 40 0.23 3.18 43.74
N ALA A 41 0.01 4.26 44.49
CA ALA A 41 -0.81 5.39 44.08
C ALA A 41 -0.04 6.68 44.36
N THR A 42 0.74 7.11 43.38
CA THR A 42 1.74 8.18 43.52
C THR A 42 1.20 9.59 43.22
N GLY A 43 -0.10 9.72 43.02
CA GLY A 43 -0.76 11.00 42.81
C GLY A 43 -1.40 11.11 41.40
N TRP A 44 -1.78 12.32 41.07
CA TRP A 44 -2.48 12.64 39.84
C TRP A 44 -1.61 13.57 38.96
N THR A 45 -1.62 13.36 37.68
CA THR A 45 -1.06 14.32 36.70
C THR A 45 -2.21 15.13 36.10
N ALA A 46 -1.97 16.41 35.81
CA ALA A 46 -2.94 17.24 35.13
C ALA A 46 -2.83 17.03 33.60
N PRO A 47 -3.93 16.71 32.91
CA PRO A 47 -3.89 16.47 31.46
C PRO A 47 -3.82 17.78 30.66
N THR A 48 -2.71 18.49 30.76
CA THR A 48 -2.48 19.80 30.11
C THR A 48 -2.32 19.73 28.60
N SER A 49 -2.27 18.53 28.03
CA SER A 49 -1.97 18.31 26.61
C SER A 49 -2.89 19.07 25.65
N LEU A 50 -4.20 19.06 25.85
CA LEU A 50 -5.15 19.80 25.00
C LEU A 50 -4.93 21.32 25.09
N LEU A 51 -4.62 21.84 26.28
CA LEU A 51 -4.31 23.26 26.46
C LEU A 51 -3.00 23.63 25.79
N ASN A 52 -1.99 22.78 25.91
CA ASN A 52 -0.72 22.97 25.24
C ASN A 52 -0.88 22.96 23.71
N MET A 53 -1.71 22.06 23.14
CA MET A 53 -2.08 22.09 21.71
C MET A 53 -2.79 23.38 21.33
N ALA A 54 -3.56 23.98 22.23
CA ALA A 54 -4.21 25.26 22.01
C ALA A 54 -3.28 26.47 22.19
N GLY A 55 -2.04 26.25 22.61
CA GLY A 55 -1.03 27.31 22.75
C GLY A 55 -0.63 27.65 24.19
N ASP A 56 -1.19 26.98 25.19
CA ASP A 56 -0.75 27.13 26.58
C ASP A 56 0.70 26.64 26.76
N ARG A 57 1.36 27.18 27.78
CA ARG A 57 2.69 26.73 28.23
C ARG A 57 2.59 26.33 29.71
N PRO A 58 2.22 25.08 29.99
CA PRO A 58 2.05 24.66 31.36
C PRO A 58 3.31 24.87 32.20
N GLU A 59 3.13 25.36 33.43
CA GLU A 59 4.20 25.58 34.38
C GLU A 59 4.17 24.54 35.49
N TYR A 60 5.36 24.07 35.88
CA TYR A 60 5.50 23.08 36.96
C TYR A 60 5.38 23.75 38.32
N ASP A 61 4.46 23.27 39.15
CA ASP A 61 4.33 23.64 40.56
C ASP A 61 5.05 22.58 41.42
N ALA A 62 6.17 22.98 42.00
CA ALA A 62 7.01 22.06 42.81
C ALA A 62 6.29 21.58 44.08
N ARG A 63 5.35 22.34 44.64
CA ARG A 63 4.60 21.95 45.83
C ARG A 63 3.54 20.89 45.50
N ALA A 64 2.86 21.07 44.39
CA ALA A 64 1.86 20.14 43.93
C ALA A 64 2.45 18.99 43.07
N ALA A 65 3.72 19.05 42.76
CA ALA A 65 4.48 18.08 41.97
C ALA A 65 3.82 17.74 40.60
N ARG A 66 3.26 18.74 39.93
CA ARG A 66 2.62 18.58 38.60
C ARG A 66 2.59 19.89 37.81
N PHE A 67 2.33 19.75 36.50
CA PHE A 67 2.15 20.89 35.62
C PHE A 67 0.72 21.44 35.71
N PHE A 68 0.58 22.76 35.69
CA PHE A 68 -0.68 23.49 35.62
C PHE A 68 -0.71 24.42 34.41
N PRO A 69 -1.91 24.71 33.87
CA PRO A 69 -2.07 25.76 32.86
C PRO A 69 -1.55 27.11 33.36
N SER A 70 -0.86 27.85 32.51
CA SER A 70 -0.31 29.18 32.86
C SER A 70 -0.76 30.29 31.92
N ARG A 71 -0.80 30.05 30.64
CA ARG A 71 -1.07 31.06 29.59
C ARG A 71 -2.05 30.54 28.55
N CYS A 72 -3.23 30.10 29.01
CA CYS A 72 -4.29 29.70 28.10
C CYS A 72 -4.66 30.86 27.16
N PRO A 73 -4.89 30.63 25.86
CA PRO A 73 -5.49 31.61 24.97
C PRO A 73 -6.80 32.17 25.50
N ASP A 74 -7.13 33.41 25.15
CA ASP A 74 -8.32 34.13 25.68
C ASP A 74 -9.64 33.41 25.45
N ASN A 75 -9.70 32.56 24.44
CA ASN A 75 -10.86 31.75 24.10
C ASN A 75 -10.86 30.36 24.75
N VAL A 76 -9.89 30.07 25.61
CA VAL A 76 -9.75 28.78 26.31
C VAL A 76 -9.76 29.00 27.82
N LEU A 77 -10.60 28.25 28.52
CA LEU A 77 -10.72 28.31 29.98
C LEU A 77 -10.51 26.90 30.57
N ALA A 78 -9.67 26.82 31.60
CA ALA A 78 -9.42 25.57 32.31
C ALA A 78 -10.30 25.49 33.59
N THR A 79 -10.77 24.29 33.94
CA THR A 79 -11.54 24.04 35.13
C THR A 79 -11.33 22.61 35.66
N GLY A 80 -11.88 22.30 36.83
CA GLY A 80 -11.73 20.99 37.45
C GLY A 80 -10.31 20.75 37.96
N GLY A 81 -9.92 19.49 38.14
CA GLY A 81 -8.60 19.07 38.60
C GLY A 81 -7.44 19.55 37.73
N LEU A 82 -7.71 20.05 36.52
CA LEU A 82 -6.76 20.69 35.64
C LEU A 82 -6.38 22.11 36.14
N ALA A 83 -7.31 22.80 36.76
CA ALA A 83 -7.10 24.16 37.28
C ALA A 83 -6.59 24.19 38.74
N GLY A 84 -6.87 23.16 39.51
CA GLY A 84 -6.46 23.03 40.91
C GLY A 84 -7.09 21.83 41.61
N ASP A 85 -6.91 21.76 42.90
CA ASP A 85 -7.48 20.75 43.79
C ASP A 85 -8.75 21.29 44.48
N GLY A 86 -9.57 20.41 45.03
CA GLY A 86 -10.77 20.79 45.78
C GLY A 86 -11.66 19.59 46.04
N THR A 87 -12.66 19.80 46.88
CA THR A 87 -13.76 18.88 47.03
C THR A 87 -14.58 18.82 45.75
N LEU A 88 -15.39 17.79 45.60
CA LEU A 88 -16.27 17.67 44.42
C LEU A 88 -17.19 18.89 44.26
N GLU A 89 -17.70 19.44 45.40
CA GLU A 89 -18.56 20.61 45.42
C GLU A 89 -17.84 21.84 44.92
N GLU A 90 -16.65 22.14 45.43
CA GLU A 90 -15.80 23.27 44.97
C GLU A 90 -15.44 23.15 43.50
N LEU A 91 -15.12 21.97 43.03
CA LEU A 91 -14.81 21.72 41.61
C LEU A 91 -16.02 21.94 40.71
N LEU A 92 -17.23 21.54 41.17
CA LEU A 92 -18.48 21.74 40.42
C LEU A 92 -18.87 23.23 40.39
N GLU A 93 -18.77 23.95 41.50
CA GLU A 93 -19.01 25.40 41.52
C GLU A 93 -18.06 26.18 40.61
N HIS A 94 -16.77 25.85 40.64
CA HIS A 94 -15.78 26.43 39.75
C HIS A 94 -16.08 26.10 38.30
N ALA A 95 -16.49 24.88 37.97
CA ALA A 95 -16.83 24.47 36.61
C ALA A 95 -18.08 25.21 36.10
N GLU A 96 -19.10 25.40 36.95
CA GLU A 96 -20.30 26.16 36.58
C GLU A 96 -20.00 27.63 36.33
N ALA A 97 -19.21 28.28 37.18
CA ALA A 97 -18.76 29.66 36.98
C ALA A 97 -17.94 29.81 35.70
N THR A 98 -17.05 28.85 35.45
CA THR A 98 -16.23 28.81 34.21
C THR A 98 -17.10 28.67 32.96
N GLY A 99 -18.12 27.77 33.02
CA GLY A 99 -19.08 27.57 31.94
C GLY A 99 -19.90 28.81 31.62
N ARG A 100 -20.38 29.52 32.64
CA ARG A 100 -21.07 30.80 32.46
C ARG A 100 -20.18 31.86 31.79
N LEU A 101 -18.95 31.99 32.23
CA LEU A 101 -17.98 32.92 31.64
C LEU A 101 -17.68 32.54 30.16
N ALA A 102 -17.50 31.29 29.85
CA ALA A 102 -17.27 30.79 28.49
C ALA A 102 -18.46 31.10 27.58
N ALA A 103 -19.69 30.86 28.05
CA ALA A 103 -20.89 31.16 27.27
C ALA A 103 -21.04 32.69 26.99
N ALA A 104 -20.76 33.51 27.97
CA ALA A 104 -20.81 34.98 27.83
C ALA A 104 -19.76 35.49 26.80
N ARG A 105 -18.53 34.95 26.88
CA ARG A 105 -17.46 35.28 25.90
C ARG A 105 -17.84 34.83 24.49
N ALA A 106 -18.39 33.63 24.32
CA ALA A 106 -18.83 33.12 23.02
C ALA A 106 -19.96 33.96 22.42
N ALA A 107 -20.95 34.38 23.24
CA ALA A 107 -22.04 35.23 22.81
C ALA A 107 -21.53 36.58 22.29
N ALA A 108 -20.56 37.21 22.97
CA ALA A 108 -20.01 38.47 22.51
C ALA A 108 -19.15 38.33 21.25
N VAL A 109 -18.46 37.23 21.05
CA VAL A 109 -17.78 36.94 19.78
C VAL A 109 -18.79 36.79 18.64
N ALA A 110 -19.87 36.02 18.88
CA ALA A 110 -20.94 35.84 17.90
C ALA A 110 -21.60 37.17 17.52
N HIS A 111 -21.88 38.02 18.50
CA HIS A 111 -22.44 39.36 18.29
C HIS A 111 -21.51 40.24 17.42
N ARG A 112 -20.20 40.25 17.71
CA ARG A 112 -19.20 41.00 16.93
C ARG A 112 -19.11 40.48 15.49
N LEU A 113 -19.14 39.17 15.27
CA LEU A 113 -19.12 38.58 13.93
C LEU A 113 -20.41 38.93 13.14
N GLN A 114 -21.58 38.89 13.81
CA GLN A 114 -22.83 39.30 13.20
C GLN A 114 -22.83 40.82 12.83
N ALA A 115 -22.34 41.67 13.70
CA ALA A 115 -22.18 43.12 13.40
C ALA A 115 -21.22 43.37 12.23
N ALA A 116 -20.13 42.63 12.16
CA ALA A 116 -19.15 42.74 11.07
C ALA A 116 -19.70 42.24 9.70
N THR A 117 -20.62 41.27 9.72
CA THR A 117 -21.25 40.72 8.51
C THR A 117 -22.59 41.38 8.13
N ALA A 118 -23.11 42.27 8.97
CA ALA A 118 -24.43 42.89 8.84
C ALA A 118 -24.48 44.03 7.81
N ARG A 119 -24.28 43.70 6.54
CA ARG A 119 -24.76 44.63 5.47
C ARG A 119 -26.26 44.48 5.17
N ALA A 120 -27.02 43.60 5.83
CA ALA A 120 -28.44 43.37 5.55
C ALA A 120 -29.23 42.60 6.65
N ARG A 121 -28.94 42.76 7.96
CA ARG A 121 -29.74 42.16 9.03
C ARG A 121 -30.28 43.17 10.04
N PRO A 122 -31.48 42.92 10.65
CA PRO A 122 -32.03 43.80 11.67
C PRO A 122 -31.08 43.95 12.87
N PRO A 123 -31.17 45.08 13.64
CA PRO A 123 -30.30 45.32 14.79
C PRO A 123 -30.41 44.16 15.78
N VAL A 124 -29.28 43.64 16.15
CA VAL A 124 -29.17 42.59 17.19
C VAL A 124 -29.10 43.33 18.53
N ASP A 125 -29.77 42.81 19.54
CA ASP A 125 -29.72 43.32 20.90
C ASP A 125 -28.27 43.51 21.36
N ALA A 126 -28.05 44.50 22.26
CA ALA A 126 -26.72 44.77 22.82
C ALA A 126 -26.07 43.48 23.33
N PRO A 127 -24.73 43.34 23.16
CA PRO A 127 -24.06 42.13 23.67
C PRO A 127 -24.29 42.04 25.19
N PRO A 128 -24.49 40.82 25.68
CA PRO A 128 -24.58 40.61 27.12
C PRO A 128 -23.31 41.17 27.79
N GLU A 129 -23.45 41.90 28.88
CA GLU A 129 -22.29 42.28 29.68
C GLU A 129 -21.56 41.02 30.12
N PHE A 130 -20.23 41.05 29.96
CA PHE A 130 -19.42 39.95 30.48
C PHE A 130 -19.52 39.93 32.01
N PRO A 131 -19.88 38.82 32.64
CA PRO A 131 -19.73 38.72 34.09
C PRO A 131 -18.24 38.93 34.42
N ALA A 132 -17.96 39.63 35.50
CA ALA A 132 -16.62 39.64 36.07
C ALA A 132 -16.20 38.19 36.31
N ASP A 133 -14.92 37.86 36.18
CA ASP A 133 -14.42 36.53 36.50
C ASP A 133 -14.59 36.30 38.02
N THR A 134 -15.69 35.70 38.38
CA THR A 134 -16.08 35.40 39.77
C THR A 134 -15.62 34.04 40.26
N ARG A 135 -14.80 33.36 39.43
CA ARG A 135 -14.24 32.07 39.83
C ARG A 135 -13.31 32.27 41.02
N VAL A 136 -13.51 31.47 42.03
CA VAL A 136 -12.58 31.36 43.15
C VAL A 136 -11.41 30.49 42.72
N PRO A 137 -10.14 30.95 42.83
CA PRO A 137 -9.00 30.10 42.51
C PRO A 137 -9.03 28.80 43.34
N LEU A 138 -8.87 27.67 42.66
CA LEU A 138 -8.78 26.39 43.35
C LEU A 138 -7.40 26.27 44.04
N PRO A 139 -7.35 25.68 45.25
CA PRO A 139 -6.10 25.44 45.96
C PRO A 139 -5.21 24.44 45.21
N ARG A 140 -3.93 24.45 45.54
CA ARG A 140 -2.96 23.47 45.12
C ARG A 140 -2.38 22.80 46.34
N HIS A 141 -2.69 21.50 46.53
CA HIS A 141 -2.22 20.77 47.70
C HIS A 141 -0.75 20.43 47.58
N GLU A 142 -0.07 20.40 48.73
CA GLU A 142 1.31 19.94 48.80
C GLU A 142 1.39 18.46 48.48
N HIS A 143 2.37 18.07 47.68
CA HIS A 143 2.68 16.70 47.37
C HIS A 143 4.13 16.41 47.78
N PRO A 144 4.41 15.29 48.46
CA PRO A 144 5.76 14.89 48.76
C PRO A 144 6.55 14.71 47.45
N GLU A 145 7.80 15.12 47.44
CA GLU A 145 8.67 14.91 46.30
C GLU A 145 8.93 13.40 46.12
N LEU A 146 8.40 12.84 45.04
CA LEU A 146 8.50 11.41 44.72
C LEU A 146 9.37 11.13 43.49
N TYR A 147 9.77 12.19 42.78
CA TYR A 147 10.51 12.04 41.54
C TYR A 147 12.00 11.88 41.84
N ARG A 148 12.41 10.62 41.83
CA ARG A 148 13.83 10.27 41.87
C ARG A 148 14.12 9.38 40.69
N SER A 149 15.13 9.73 39.87
CA SER A 149 15.52 8.87 38.78
C SER A 149 16.22 7.63 39.32
N SER A 150 16.05 6.54 38.59
CA SER A 150 16.71 5.26 38.84
C SER A 150 17.26 4.76 37.52
N THR A 151 18.44 4.16 37.57
CA THR A 151 19.04 3.54 36.38
C THR A 151 18.40 2.22 35.99
N HIS A 152 17.33 1.78 36.67
CA HIS A 152 16.73 0.45 36.48
C HIS A 152 15.20 0.45 36.36
N GLY A 153 14.56 1.61 36.22
CA GLY A 153 13.10 1.73 36.09
C GLY A 153 12.65 1.99 34.67
N ILE A 154 11.49 1.41 34.28
CA ILE A 154 10.79 1.81 33.06
C ILE A 154 10.06 3.12 33.34
N VAL A 155 10.23 4.09 32.46
CA VAL A 155 9.59 5.41 32.52
C VAL A 155 8.39 5.48 31.57
N ASP A 156 8.55 4.96 30.36
CA ASP A 156 7.49 4.88 29.36
C ASP A 156 7.22 3.41 29.02
N PHE A 157 6.07 2.91 29.49
CA PHE A 157 5.68 1.51 29.28
C PHE A 157 5.16 1.25 27.85
N SER A 158 4.72 2.27 27.16
CA SER A 158 4.20 2.10 25.79
C SER A 158 5.33 2.03 24.75
N GLU A 159 6.48 2.63 25.05
CA GLU A 159 7.65 2.68 24.19
C GLU A 159 8.85 1.88 24.76
N ASP A 160 8.67 1.22 25.90
CA ASP A 160 9.71 0.43 26.60
C ASP A 160 10.98 1.24 26.93
N VAL A 161 10.79 2.52 27.27
CA VAL A 161 11.89 3.44 27.58
C VAL A 161 12.19 3.43 29.07
N SER A 162 13.42 3.10 29.43
CA SER A 162 13.91 3.12 30.82
C SER A 162 14.55 4.46 31.20
N SER A 163 14.72 4.68 32.51
CA SER A 163 15.51 5.81 33.02
C SER A 163 16.97 5.76 32.52
N LYS A 164 17.52 4.57 32.31
CA LYS A 164 18.88 4.41 31.76
C LYS A 164 18.96 4.96 30.31
N ASP A 165 17.94 4.72 29.49
CA ASP A 165 17.89 5.21 28.11
C ASP A 165 17.82 6.75 28.09
N LEU A 166 17.02 7.32 28.98
CA LEU A 166 16.91 8.80 29.12
C LEU A 166 18.22 9.44 29.58
N LEU A 167 18.87 8.86 30.61
CA LEU A 167 20.14 9.36 31.10
C LEU A 167 21.28 9.18 30.08
N GLY A 168 21.27 8.06 29.36
CA GLY A 168 22.19 7.80 28.26
C GLY A 168 22.04 8.80 27.12
N ALA A 169 20.81 9.04 26.68
CA ALA A 169 20.52 10.03 25.65
C ALA A 169 20.94 11.44 26.05
N ALA A 170 20.70 11.84 27.32
CA ALA A 170 21.15 13.13 27.83
C ALA A 170 22.68 13.25 27.82
N ALA A 171 23.39 12.18 28.17
CA ALA A 171 24.86 12.12 28.13
C ALA A 171 25.42 12.18 26.69
N GLU A 172 24.68 11.69 25.70
CA GLU A 172 25.00 11.78 24.28
C GLU A 172 24.74 13.15 23.67
N GLY A 173 24.12 14.08 24.42
CA GLY A 173 23.88 15.45 24.00
C GLY A 173 22.44 15.77 23.60
N TYR A 174 21.49 14.84 23.77
CA TYR A 174 20.05 15.11 23.61
C TYR A 174 19.49 15.77 24.87
N ASP A 175 19.98 16.95 25.16
CA ASP A 175 19.85 17.64 26.45
C ASP A 175 18.62 18.57 26.56
N SER A 176 17.78 18.65 25.54
CA SER A 176 16.45 19.27 25.63
C SER A 176 15.35 18.23 25.62
N VAL A 177 14.25 18.52 26.31
CA VAL A 177 13.14 17.57 26.42
C VAL A 177 12.57 17.15 25.03
N GLU A 178 12.59 18.05 24.05
CA GLU A 178 12.15 17.78 22.69
C GLU A 178 13.12 16.90 21.88
N LEU A 179 14.42 17.07 22.08
CA LEU A 179 15.45 16.20 21.47
C LEU A 179 15.44 14.82 22.12
N LEU A 180 15.42 14.77 23.46
CA LEU A 180 15.36 13.54 24.23
C LEU A 180 14.15 12.70 23.80
N LYS A 181 12.96 13.31 23.72
CA LYS A 181 11.74 12.70 23.26
C LYS A 181 11.87 12.07 21.87
N ARG A 182 12.45 12.79 20.90
CA ARG A 182 12.59 12.28 19.52
C ARG A 182 13.61 11.18 19.39
N TYR A 183 14.65 11.22 20.19
CA TYR A 183 15.70 10.20 20.17
C TYR A 183 15.26 8.89 20.85
N THR A 184 14.62 9.00 22.03
CA THR A 184 14.22 7.83 22.83
C THR A 184 12.81 7.34 22.56
N THR A 185 12.01 8.06 21.79
CA THR A 185 10.55 7.88 21.62
C THR A 185 9.71 8.08 22.88
N ALA A 186 10.31 8.41 24.02
CA ALA A 186 9.59 8.66 25.27
C ALA A 186 8.47 9.68 25.06
N THR A 187 7.30 9.43 25.59
CA THR A 187 6.08 10.26 25.48
C THR A 187 5.46 10.34 24.08
N MET A 188 5.90 9.50 23.12
CA MET A 188 5.40 9.54 21.74
C MET A 188 4.38 8.45 21.42
N GLY A 189 4.39 7.33 22.13
CA GLY A 189 3.57 6.17 21.88
C GLY A 189 2.06 6.36 22.14
N PRO A 190 1.29 5.28 22.19
CA PRO A 190 -0.17 5.32 22.37
C PRO A 190 -0.63 6.06 23.64
N ALA A 191 0.17 6.04 24.69
CA ALA A 191 -0.09 6.80 25.94
C ALA A 191 0.04 8.30 25.74
N GLN A 192 0.75 8.75 24.70
CA GLN A 192 0.92 10.17 24.33
C GLN A 192 1.49 11.01 25.50
N GLY A 193 2.36 10.42 26.32
CA GLY A 193 3.00 11.09 27.45
C GLY A 193 2.04 11.52 28.57
N LYS A 194 0.81 11.01 28.62
CA LYS A 194 -0.18 11.42 29.64
C LYS A 194 0.24 11.06 31.05
N LEU A 195 1.00 9.97 31.22
CA LEU A 195 1.56 9.50 32.48
C LEU A 195 3.06 9.74 32.58
N GLU A 196 3.77 9.60 31.48
CA GLU A 196 5.22 9.51 31.40
C GLU A 196 5.93 10.87 31.40
N THR A 197 5.24 11.95 30.97
CA THR A 197 5.89 13.25 30.74
C THR A 197 6.61 13.78 31.99
N VAL A 198 5.98 13.73 33.16
CA VAL A 198 6.57 14.29 34.38
C VAL A 198 7.84 13.52 34.75
N ASN A 199 7.81 12.18 34.66
CA ASN A 199 8.95 11.32 34.98
C ASN A 199 10.08 11.47 33.94
N THR A 200 9.75 11.60 32.66
CA THR A 200 10.74 11.89 31.59
C THR A 200 11.46 13.21 31.81
N VAL A 201 10.69 14.26 32.14
CA VAL A 201 11.24 15.58 32.44
C VAL A 201 12.08 15.55 33.73
N ALA A 202 11.64 14.84 34.77
CA ALA A 202 12.38 14.69 36.00
C ALA A 202 13.75 14.00 35.81
N ALA A 203 13.79 12.94 35.00
CA ALA A 203 15.06 12.25 34.66
C ALA A 203 16.03 13.17 33.91
N LEU A 204 15.53 13.96 32.97
CA LEU A 204 16.36 14.94 32.25
C LEU A 204 16.83 16.08 33.18
N ALA A 205 15.96 16.58 34.04
CA ALA A 205 16.30 17.60 35.03
C ALA A 205 17.42 17.16 35.95
N GLU A 206 17.37 15.92 36.44
CA GLU A 206 18.43 15.33 37.25
C GLU A 206 19.73 15.20 36.45
N ALA A 207 19.70 14.71 35.23
CA ALA A 207 20.87 14.59 34.37
C ALA A 207 21.57 15.93 34.12
N ARG A 208 20.79 17.04 34.07
CA ARG A 208 21.29 18.40 33.82
C ARG A 208 21.62 19.15 35.12
N GLY A 209 21.26 18.64 36.26
CA GLY A 209 21.35 19.39 37.53
C GLY A 209 20.40 20.59 37.59
N GLU A 210 19.27 20.54 36.92
CA GLU A 210 18.24 21.57 36.83
C GLU A 210 16.96 21.14 37.56
N THR A 211 16.05 22.08 37.74
CA THR A 211 14.69 21.75 38.25
C THR A 211 13.77 21.32 37.11
N ILE A 212 12.72 20.55 37.42
CA ILE A 212 11.68 20.16 36.44
C ILE A 212 11.08 21.40 35.76
N GLY A 213 10.86 22.47 36.51
CA GLY A 213 10.34 23.76 35.98
C GLY A 213 11.27 24.43 34.98
N GLN A 214 12.60 24.31 35.15
CA GLN A 214 13.59 24.87 34.21
C GLN A 214 13.66 24.06 32.91
N VAL A 215 13.57 22.76 33.00
CA VAL A 215 13.52 21.87 31.80
C VAL A 215 12.21 22.09 31.02
N GLY A 216 11.09 22.27 31.74
CA GLY A 216 9.76 22.47 31.16
C GLY A 216 9.13 21.16 30.66
N THR A 217 8.08 21.29 29.87
CA THR A 217 7.34 20.14 29.32
C THR A 217 7.48 20.06 27.81
N THR A 218 7.12 18.89 27.25
CA THR A 218 7.07 18.67 25.80
C THR A 218 5.95 19.46 25.14
N VAL A 219 6.10 19.75 23.84
CA VAL A 219 5.02 20.28 23.00
C VAL A 219 4.14 19.12 22.52
N TRP A 220 2.87 19.24 22.79
CA TRP A 220 1.87 18.25 22.40
C TRP A 220 1.35 18.52 20.99
N ARG A 221 1.05 17.44 20.25
CA ARG A 221 0.50 17.51 18.90
C ARG A 221 -0.77 16.66 18.79
N PRO A 222 -1.75 17.06 17.96
CA PRO A 222 -2.85 16.19 17.61
C PRO A 222 -2.36 14.85 16.98
N PRO A 223 -3.09 13.73 17.19
CA PRO A 223 -4.33 13.60 17.95
C PRO A 223 -4.07 13.41 19.46
N PHE A 224 -4.99 13.92 20.29
CA PHE A 224 -4.93 13.75 21.75
C PHE A 224 -5.07 12.29 22.21
N ALA A 225 -5.85 11.52 21.48
CA ALA A 225 -6.02 10.08 21.67
C ALA A 225 -5.80 9.35 20.34
N PRO A 226 -5.34 8.09 20.36
CA PRO A 226 -5.26 7.28 19.16
C PRO A 226 -6.59 7.28 18.42
N ILE A 227 -6.53 7.50 17.10
CA ILE A 227 -7.71 7.48 16.24
C ILE A 227 -7.84 6.06 15.69
N THR A 228 -9.03 5.47 15.86
CA THR A 228 -9.29 4.16 15.28
C THR A 228 -9.43 4.25 13.76
N LEU A 229 -9.02 3.22 13.04
CA LEU A 229 -9.23 3.14 11.60
C LEU A 229 -10.71 3.31 11.23
N GLY A 230 -11.63 2.79 12.05
CA GLY A 230 -13.07 2.96 11.86
C GLY A 230 -13.53 4.42 11.90
N ALA A 231 -12.91 5.26 12.75
CA ALA A 231 -13.21 6.70 12.77
C ALA A 231 -12.71 7.44 11.52
N LEU A 232 -11.66 6.92 10.89
CA LEU A 232 -11.11 7.47 9.64
C LEU A 232 -11.82 6.93 8.40
N ALA A 233 -12.53 5.82 8.50
CA ALA A 233 -13.14 5.13 7.37
C ALA A 233 -14.22 5.97 6.63
N GLY A 234 -14.81 6.99 7.31
CA GLY A 234 -15.81 7.86 6.68
C GLY A 234 -17.04 7.08 6.20
N ARG A 235 -17.40 7.25 4.93
CA ARG A 235 -18.47 6.46 4.32
C ARG A 235 -17.95 5.06 3.96
N VAL A 236 -18.78 4.06 4.17
CA VAL A 236 -18.52 2.72 3.65
C VAL A 236 -18.78 2.76 2.15
N PHE A 237 -17.73 2.84 1.37
CA PHE A 237 -17.78 2.66 -0.09
C PHE A 237 -16.46 2.03 -0.52
N GLU A 238 -16.53 1.24 -1.56
CA GLU A 238 -15.34 0.67 -2.17
C GLU A 238 -14.89 1.58 -3.32
N PRO A 239 -13.68 2.15 -3.27
CA PRO A 239 -13.16 3.00 -4.34
C PRO A 239 -12.71 2.13 -5.52
N VAL A 240 -13.64 1.42 -6.13
CA VAL A 240 -13.38 0.51 -7.25
C VAL A 240 -13.85 1.12 -8.55
N ARG A 241 -13.19 0.69 -9.65
CA ARG A 241 -13.56 1.00 -11.01
C ARG A 241 -14.30 -0.17 -11.63
N VAL A 242 -15.17 0.12 -12.54
CA VAL A 242 -15.88 -0.87 -13.35
C VAL A 242 -15.74 -0.54 -14.84
N SER A 243 -15.77 -1.54 -15.69
CA SER A 243 -15.85 -1.33 -17.13
C SER A 243 -17.26 -0.96 -17.57
N SER A 244 -17.42 -0.48 -18.80
CA SER A 244 -18.75 -0.24 -19.38
C SER A 244 -19.55 -1.54 -19.61
N ILE A 245 -18.91 -2.70 -19.52
CA ILE A 245 -19.53 -4.03 -19.67
C ILE A 245 -20.04 -4.56 -18.32
N GLN A 246 -19.71 -3.95 -17.20
CA GLN A 246 -20.05 -4.44 -15.84
C GLN A 246 -21.54 -4.80 -15.66
N PRO A 247 -22.51 -4.03 -16.14
CA PRO A 247 -23.93 -4.41 -16.02
C PRO A 247 -24.26 -5.73 -16.69
N TRP A 248 -23.60 -6.04 -17.81
CA TRP A 248 -23.76 -7.32 -18.50
C TRP A 248 -23.15 -8.47 -17.67
N HIS A 249 -21.95 -8.29 -17.12
CA HIS A 249 -21.30 -9.29 -16.28
C HIS A 249 -22.17 -9.67 -15.09
N GLU A 250 -22.72 -8.68 -14.40
CA GLU A 250 -23.62 -8.90 -13.25
C GLU A 250 -24.90 -9.65 -13.66
N ALA A 251 -25.50 -9.26 -14.78
CA ALA A 251 -26.75 -9.88 -15.27
C ALA A 251 -26.53 -11.32 -15.78
N ASN A 252 -25.31 -11.70 -16.16
CA ASN A 252 -24.98 -12.99 -16.77
C ASN A 252 -24.15 -13.91 -15.84
N GLY A 253 -24.24 -13.69 -14.53
CA GLY A 253 -23.73 -14.64 -13.53
C GLY A 253 -22.20 -14.65 -13.38
N ALA A 254 -21.51 -13.58 -13.75
CA ALA A 254 -20.10 -13.45 -13.48
C ALA A 254 -19.84 -13.42 -11.97
N VAL A 255 -18.90 -14.23 -11.50
CA VAL A 255 -18.39 -14.15 -10.13
C VAL A 255 -17.36 -13.02 -10.09
N PRO A 256 -17.58 -11.96 -9.29
CA PRO A 256 -16.69 -10.81 -9.28
C PRO A 256 -15.46 -11.05 -8.43
N ILE A 257 -14.32 -10.48 -8.86
CA ILE A 257 -13.11 -10.33 -8.07
C ILE A 257 -12.63 -8.88 -8.11
N ILE A 258 -12.09 -8.38 -7.01
CA ILE A 258 -11.39 -7.09 -6.99
C ILE A 258 -9.92 -7.36 -7.34
N ALA A 259 -9.50 -6.86 -8.49
CA ALA A 259 -8.13 -6.93 -8.98
C ALA A 259 -7.55 -5.51 -9.07
N GLY A 260 -6.72 -5.15 -8.09
CA GLY A 260 -6.27 -3.76 -7.91
C GLY A 260 -7.44 -2.83 -7.60
N GLN A 261 -7.68 -1.86 -8.46
CA GLN A 261 -8.79 -0.90 -8.33
C GLN A 261 -10.03 -1.27 -9.16
N TRP A 262 -10.09 -2.47 -9.75
CA TRP A 262 -11.14 -2.84 -10.68
C TRP A 262 -11.93 -4.05 -10.19
N ILE A 263 -13.26 -3.99 -10.36
CA ILE A 263 -14.10 -5.19 -10.31
C ILE A 263 -14.01 -5.86 -11.68
N ARG A 264 -13.72 -7.16 -11.69
CA ARG A 264 -13.56 -7.97 -12.89
C ARG A 264 -14.28 -9.31 -12.72
N PRO A 265 -14.75 -9.95 -13.79
CA PRO A 265 -15.17 -11.34 -13.74
C PRO A 265 -14.01 -12.27 -13.40
N GLU A 266 -14.12 -13.02 -12.32
CA GLU A 266 -13.18 -14.11 -12.01
C GLU A 266 -13.47 -15.32 -12.91
N HIS A 267 -14.75 -15.70 -13.02
CA HIS A 267 -15.25 -16.74 -13.91
C HIS A 267 -16.77 -16.60 -14.10
N TYR A 268 -17.34 -17.39 -15.03
CA TYR A 268 -18.78 -17.49 -15.31
C TYR A 268 -19.34 -18.86 -14.96
N GLY A 269 -18.75 -19.53 -13.96
CA GLY A 269 -19.19 -20.82 -13.46
C GLY A 269 -18.04 -21.83 -13.35
N ASP A 270 -17.56 -22.35 -14.46
CA ASP A 270 -16.50 -23.36 -14.52
C ASP A 270 -15.28 -22.86 -15.32
N PRO A 271 -14.20 -22.41 -14.67
CA PRO A 271 -13.00 -21.93 -15.34
C PRO A 271 -12.36 -22.95 -16.29
N GLU A 272 -12.43 -24.24 -15.97
CA GLU A 272 -11.87 -25.27 -16.85
C GLU A 272 -12.69 -25.44 -18.14
N ALA A 273 -14.02 -25.34 -18.04
CA ALA A 273 -14.90 -25.32 -19.21
C ALA A 273 -14.66 -24.09 -20.08
N GLU A 274 -14.43 -22.92 -19.44
CA GLU A 274 -14.07 -21.69 -20.15
C GLU A 274 -12.75 -21.86 -20.92
N VAL A 275 -11.72 -22.46 -20.30
CA VAL A 275 -10.46 -22.79 -21.00
C VAL A 275 -10.69 -23.70 -22.19
N ARG A 276 -11.44 -24.80 -22.00
CA ARG A 276 -11.75 -25.74 -23.10
C ARG A 276 -12.46 -25.01 -24.24
N ASN A 277 -13.42 -24.15 -23.93
CA ASN A 277 -14.14 -23.39 -24.97
C ASN A 277 -13.22 -22.47 -25.77
N VAL A 278 -12.30 -21.75 -25.10
CA VAL A 278 -11.32 -20.91 -25.80
C VAL A 278 -10.37 -21.72 -26.67
N ARG A 279 -9.96 -22.93 -26.20
CA ARG A 279 -9.06 -23.82 -26.93
C ARG A 279 -9.72 -24.46 -28.17
N GLU A 280 -11.00 -24.72 -28.11
CA GLU A 280 -11.74 -25.48 -29.14
C GLU A 280 -12.55 -24.57 -30.09
N ASN A 281 -13.04 -23.43 -29.57
CA ASN A 281 -13.97 -22.53 -30.27
C ASN A 281 -13.43 -21.08 -30.27
N VAL A 282 -14.11 -20.20 -29.52
CA VAL A 282 -13.72 -18.80 -29.33
C VAL A 282 -14.27 -18.28 -28.01
N GLY A 283 -13.45 -17.53 -27.29
CA GLY A 283 -13.85 -16.82 -26.07
C GLY A 283 -13.63 -15.32 -26.16
N VAL A 284 -14.38 -14.59 -25.36
CA VAL A 284 -14.23 -13.14 -25.19
C VAL A 284 -13.99 -12.79 -23.72
N ILE A 285 -13.07 -11.89 -23.44
CA ILE A 285 -12.77 -11.40 -22.09
C ILE A 285 -12.65 -9.88 -22.06
N ASP A 286 -13.18 -9.29 -21.00
CA ASP A 286 -13.03 -7.87 -20.70
C ASP A 286 -11.63 -7.60 -20.13
N VAL A 287 -10.78 -6.94 -20.91
CA VAL A 287 -9.42 -6.52 -20.55
C VAL A 287 -9.30 -5.00 -20.39
N THR A 288 -10.43 -4.33 -20.21
CA THR A 288 -10.52 -2.87 -20.00
C THR A 288 -9.60 -2.37 -18.86
N PRO A 289 -9.37 -3.09 -17.78
CA PRO A 289 -8.50 -2.65 -16.70
C PRO A 289 -7.01 -2.47 -17.05
N LEU A 290 -6.52 -3.04 -18.17
CA LEU A 290 -5.15 -2.78 -18.62
C LEU A 290 -4.93 -1.28 -18.77
N GLY A 291 -3.82 -0.77 -18.19
CA GLY A 291 -3.45 0.63 -18.33
C GLY A 291 -3.26 1.02 -19.79
N LYS A 292 -3.68 2.22 -20.16
CA LYS A 292 -3.53 2.76 -21.51
C LYS A 292 -3.04 4.20 -21.44
N LEU A 293 -1.92 4.46 -22.12
CA LEU A 293 -1.33 5.80 -22.26
C LEU A 293 -1.25 6.15 -23.74
N ASP A 294 -1.86 7.26 -24.11
CA ASP A 294 -1.70 7.86 -25.45
C ASP A 294 -0.44 8.76 -25.44
N LEU A 295 0.54 8.42 -26.25
CA LEU A 295 1.81 9.11 -26.34
C LEU A 295 1.93 9.81 -27.69
N ARG A 296 2.17 11.12 -27.66
CA ARG A 296 2.29 11.95 -28.88
C ARG A 296 3.53 12.84 -28.81
N GLY A 297 4.21 12.93 -29.91
CA GLY A 297 5.36 13.80 -30.07
C GLY A 297 6.50 13.15 -30.87
N PRO A 298 7.41 13.96 -31.45
CA PRO A 298 8.52 13.45 -32.24
C PRO A 298 9.50 12.58 -31.44
N ASP A 299 9.61 12.80 -30.13
CA ASP A 299 10.60 12.14 -29.26
C ASP A 299 10.05 10.90 -28.55
N VAL A 300 8.81 10.48 -28.84
CA VAL A 300 8.20 9.27 -28.19
C VAL A 300 9.04 8.02 -28.41
N ALA A 301 9.58 7.81 -29.61
CA ALA A 301 10.43 6.64 -29.87
C ALA A 301 11.72 6.65 -29.02
N SER A 302 12.30 7.82 -28.79
CA SER A 302 13.48 8.01 -27.93
C SER A 302 13.11 7.73 -26.46
N LEU A 303 11.99 8.28 -25.97
CA LEU A 303 11.50 8.01 -24.64
C LEU A 303 11.26 6.50 -24.40
N LEU A 304 10.53 5.83 -25.29
CA LEU A 304 10.31 4.38 -25.18
C LEU A 304 11.63 3.60 -25.23
N ASN A 305 12.57 4.06 -26.04
CA ASN A 305 13.90 3.44 -26.12
C ASN A 305 14.70 3.63 -24.84
N GLN A 306 14.49 4.72 -24.09
CA GLN A 306 15.11 4.99 -22.80
C GLN A 306 14.47 4.19 -21.65
N LEU A 307 13.16 4.01 -21.66
CA LEU A 307 12.44 3.37 -20.57
C LEU A 307 12.39 1.84 -20.64
N TYR A 308 12.46 1.28 -21.85
CA TYR A 308 12.39 -0.17 -22.05
C TYR A 308 13.75 -0.80 -22.32
N THR A 309 13.91 -2.05 -21.94
CA THR A 309 15.13 -2.82 -22.16
C THR A 309 15.42 -3.12 -23.63
N ASN A 310 14.39 -3.18 -24.49
CA ASN A 310 14.51 -3.45 -25.93
C ASN A 310 14.45 -2.18 -26.79
N THR A 311 14.69 -2.33 -28.11
CA THR A 311 14.81 -1.21 -29.06
C THR A 311 13.44 -0.76 -29.56
N TRP A 312 13.17 0.55 -29.56
CA TRP A 312 11.89 1.14 -29.97
C TRP A 312 11.98 2.05 -31.18
N THR A 313 13.14 2.62 -31.44
CA THR A 313 13.38 3.53 -32.59
C THR A 313 13.14 2.86 -33.94
N SER A 314 13.25 1.53 -34.00
CA SER A 314 13.02 0.74 -35.21
C SER A 314 11.61 0.18 -35.37
N LEU A 315 10.65 0.54 -34.49
CA LEU A 315 9.27 0.04 -34.59
C LEU A 315 8.55 0.70 -35.78
N PRO A 316 8.09 -0.07 -36.80
CA PRO A 316 7.35 0.50 -37.91
C PRO A 316 5.95 0.99 -37.52
N VAL A 317 5.41 1.97 -38.23
CA VAL A 317 3.99 2.35 -38.11
C VAL A 317 3.11 1.14 -38.44
N GLY A 318 2.01 0.97 -37.71
CA GLY A 318 1.10 -0.17 -37.83
C GLY A 318 1.61 -1.45 -37.18
N SER A 319 2.70 -1.38 -36.40
CA SER A 319 3.28 -2.50 -35.65
C SER A 319 3.14 -2.33 -34.15
N VAL A 320 3.19 -3.45 -33.44
CA VAL A 320 3.12 -3.54 -31.98
C VAL A 320 4.41 -4.20 -31.49
N ARG A 321 4.88 -3.81 -30.32
CA ARG A 321 6.02 -4.44 -29.67
C ARG A 321 5.75 -4.64 -28.19
N TYR A 322 6.08 -5.82 -27.68
CA TYR A 322 6.13 -6.09 -26.26
C TYR A 322 7.48 -5.64 -25.70
N GLY A 323 7.48 -5.08 -24.50
CA GLY A 323 8.67 -4.64 -23.80
C GLY A 323 8.59 -4.86 -22.30
N ILE A 324 9.76 -4.97 -21.67
CA ILE A 324 9.95 -4.98 -20.22
C ILE A 324 10.57 -3.64 -19.83
N MET A 325 9.93 -2.96 -18.89
CA MET A 325 10.41 -1.71 -18.29
C MET A 325 11.10 -2.04 -16.97
N CYS A 326 12.26 -1.42 -16.74
CA CYS A 326 13.01 -1.55 -15.50
C CYS A 326 13.06 -0.23 -14.75
N ALA A 327 13.13 -0.30 -13.44
CA ALA A 327 13.59 0.79 -12.60
C ALA A 327 15.12 0.97 -12.75
N GLU A 328 15.67 2.02 -12.16
CA GLU A 328 17.10 2.35 -12.25
C GLU A 328 18.03 1.26 -11.69
N ASP A 329 17.54 0.48 -10.74
CA ASP A 329 18.23 -0.67 -10.15
C ASP A 329 18.16 -1.95 -11.01
N GLY A 330 17.56 -1.90 -12.21
CA GLY A 330 17.39 -3.02 -13.12
C GLY A 330 16.28 -4.00 -12.75
N VAL A 331 15.51 -3.73 -11.69
CA VAL A 331 14.34 -4.51 -11.29
C VAL A 331 13.19 -4.25 -12.26
N VAL A 332 12.42 -5.30 -12.58
CA VAL A 332 11.24 -5.17 -13.43
C VAL A 332 10.21 -4.26 -12.77
N LEU A 333 9.93 -3.13 -13.41
CA LEU A 333 8.94 -2.16 -12.98
C LEU A 333 7.55 -2.53 -13.51
N ASP A 334 7.44 -2.76 -14.81
CA ASP A 334 6.21 -3.15 -15.50
C ASP A 334 6.53 -3.80 -16.85
N ASP A 335 5.53 -4.35 -17.48
CA ASP A 335 5.59 -4.84 -18.85
C ASP A 335 4.37 -4.37 -19.65
N GLY A 336 4.43 -4.51 -20.94
CA GLY A 336 3.27 -4.19 -21.77
C GLY A 336 3.58 -4.19 -23.26
N VAL A 337 2.53 -3.86 -23.99
CA VAL A 337 2.58 -3.79 -25.46
C VAL A 337 2.35 -2.36 -25.90
N THR A 338 3.17 -1.86 -26.80
CA THR A 338 2.99 -0.52 -27.37
C THR A 338 2.84 -0.62 -28.89
N GLY A 339 1.79 -0.02 -29.42
CA GLY A 339 1.51 0.09 -30.85
C GLY A 339 1.89 1.46 -31.40
N ARG A 340 2.60 1.49 -32.52
CA ARG A 340 2.87 2.73 -33.27
C ARG A 340 1.73 2.98 -34.26
N LEU A 341 0.87 3.93 -33.95
CA LEU A 341 -0.32 4.27 -34.73
C LEU A 341 -0.04 5.26 -35.87
N GLY A 342 0.99 6.07 -35.71
CA GLY A 342 1.43 7.08 -36.66
C GLY A 342 2.90 7.44 -36.46
N GLU A 343 3.43 8.37 -37.25
CA GLU A 343 4.83 8.77 -37.16
C GLU A 343 5.22 9.22 -35.76
N SER A 344 4.37 10.00 -35.09
CA SER A 344 4.56 10.55 -33.75
C SER A 344 3.43 10.19 -32.80
N HIS A 345 2.70 9.08 -33.04
CA HIS A 345 1.57 8.66 -32.24
C HIS A 345 1.69 7.20 -31.84
N TYR A 346 1.62 6.93 -30.54
CA TYR A 346 1.72 5.60 -29.97
C TYR A 346 0.61 5.40 -28.92
N LEU A 347 0.10 4.18 -28.82
CA LEU A 347 -0.74 3.74 -27.72
C LEU A 347 0.02 2.67 -26.95
N MET A 348 0.28 2.94 -25.69
CA MET A 348 1.02 2.07 -24.79
C MET A 348 0.06 1.40 -23.82
N THR A 349 0.20 0.10 -23.59
CA THR A 349 -0.49 -0.61 -22.53
C THR A 349 0.48 -0.97 -21.41
N THR A 350 -0.06 -1.07 -20.18
CA THR A 350 0.65 -1.44 -18.96
C THR A 350 -0.17 -2.49 -18.21
N THR A 351 0.39 -3.07 -17.15
CA THR A 351 -0.42 -3.84 -16.21
C THR A 351 -1.52 -2.96 -15.60
N SER A 352 -2.61 -3.57 -15.16
CA SER A 352 -3.74 -2.82 -14.55
C SER A 352 -3.33 -2.09 -13.27
N SER A 353 -2.44 -2.67 -12.48
CA SER A 353 -1.91 -2.09 -11.24
C SER A 353 -0.79 -1.08 -11.49
N GLY A 354 -0.01 -1.26 -12.57
CA GLY A 354 1.14 -0.42 -12.91
C GLY A 354 0.78 0.89 -13.62
N ALA A 355 -0.46 1.07 -14.09
CA ALA A 355 -0.83 2.20 -14.95
C ALA A 355 -0.45 3.58 -14.40
N ALA A 356 -0.69 3.82 -13.10
CA ALA A 356 -0.36 5.08 -12.46
C ALA A 356 1.17 5.21 -12.26
N THR A 357 1.83 4.16 -11.80
CA THR A 357 3.28 4.13 -11.55
C THR A 357 4.07 4.37 -12.84
N VAL A 358 3.66 3.73 -13.94
CA VAL A 358 4.32 3.91 -15.25
C VAL A 358 4.11 5.34 -15.76
N TRP A 359 2.91 5.89 -15.60
CA TRP A 359 2.67 7.29 -15.98
C TRP A 359 3.53 8.25 -15.16
N GLU A 360 3.57 8.08 -13.84
CA GLU A 360 4.40 8.86 -12.92
C GLU A 360 5.90 8.75 -13.27
N TRP A 361 6.35 7.54 -13.61
CA TRP A 361 7.71 7.26 -14.06
C TRP A 361 8.06 8.01 -15.35
N ILE A 362 7.17 7.97 -16.35
CA ILE A 362 7.34 8.71 -17.61
C ILE A 362 7.40 10.22 -17.37
N GLU A 363 6.47 10.75 -16.57
CA GLU A 363 6.43 12.18 -16.22
C GLU A 363 7.71 12.62 -15.48
N SER A 364 8.22 11.78 -14.57
CA SER A 364 9.48 12.05 -13.87
C SER A 364 10.64 12.19 -14.85
N TRP A 365 10.81 11.25 -15.78
CA TRP A 365 11.87 11.29 -16.80
C TRP A 365 11.76 12.53 -17.69
N LEU A 366 10.57 12.88 -18.13
CA LEU A 366 10.34 14.06 -18.97
C LEU A 366 10.60 15.37 -18.24
N GLN A 367 10.41 15.42 -16.92
CA GLN A 367 10.59 16.64 -16.14
C GLN A 367 12.02 16.80 -15.61
N THR A 368 12.75 15.73 -15.39
CA THR A 368 14.07 15.76 -14.73
C THR A 368 15.21 15.47 -15.69
N GLU A 369 15.13 14.38 -16.45
CA GLU A 369 16.23 13.90 -17.28
C GLU A 369 16.19 14.45 -18.70
N HIS A 370 14.98 14.60 -19.26
CA HIS A 370 14.79 15.01 -20.66
C HIS A 370 13.73 16.10 -20.82
N PRO A 371 13.87 17.25 -20.14
CA PRO A 371 12.91 18.35 -20.27
C PRO A 371 12.86 18.98 -21.66
N GLU A 372 13.85 18.73 -22.51
CA GLU A 372 13.91 19.17 -23.91
C GLU A 372 13.07 18.32 -24.87
N TRP A 373 12.65 17.11 -24.46
CA TRP A 373 11.90 16.22 -25.35
C TRP A 373 10.46 16.70 -25.51
N CYS A 374 10.00 16.70 -26.74
CA CYS A 374 8.61 17.01 -27.08
C CYS A 374 7.77 15.73 -27.07
N VAL A 375 7.29 15.37 -25.89
CA VAL A 375 6.40 14.22 -25.66
C VAL A 375 5.22 14.66 -24.81
N HIS A 376 4.01 14.27 -25.26
CA HIS A 376 2.76 14.46 -24.51
C HIS A 376 2.21 13.10 -24.13
N VAL A 377 1.97 12.89 -22.84
CA VAL A 377 1.45 11.65 -22.27
C VAL A 377 0.04 11.90 -21.73
N THR A 378 -0.91 11.11 -22.18
CA THR A 378 -2.30 11.21 -21.70
C THR A 378 -2.78 9.85 -21.23
N PRO A 379 -3.15 9.68 -19.95
CA PRO A 379 -3.77 8.46 -19.47
C PRO A 379 -5.19 8.32 -20.05
N VAL A 380 -5.40 7.29 -20.86
CA VAL A 380 -6.66 7.03 -21.58
C VAL A 380 -7.29 5.69 -21.19
N THR A 381 -6.90 5.12 -20.05
CA THR A 381 -7.40 3.81 -19.57
C THR A 381 -8.92 3.74 -19.58
N THR A 382 -9.61 4.77 -19.10
CA THR A 382 -11.08 4.82 -19.03
C THR A 382 -11.75 5.34 -20.30
N ALA A 383 -10.98 5.83 -21.27
CA ALA A 383 -11.50 6.26 -22.55
C ALA A 383 -11.86 5.10 -23.50
N TYR A 384 -11.25 3.93 -23.25
CA TYR A 384 -11.45 2.74 -24.06
C TYR A 384 -11.92 1.56 -23.20
N THR A 385 -12.93 0.85 -23.70
CA THR A 385 -13.22 -0.53 -23.33
C THR A 385 -12.35 -1.44 -24.18
N SER A 386 -11.71 -2.41 -23.57
CA SER A 386 -10.86 -3.34 -24.28
C SER A 386 -11.40 -4.75 -24.17
N ILE A 387 -11.63 -5.39 -25.29
CA ILE A 387 -12.17 -6.74 -25.39
C ILE A 387 -11.14 -7.61 -26.12
N ASN A 388 -10.70 -8.70 -25.48
CA ASN A 388 -9.87 -9.67 -26.15
C ASN A 388 -10.74 -10.83 -26.66
N VAL A 389 -10.60 -11.15 -27.94
CA VAL A 389 -11.27 -12.27 -28.64
C VAL A 389 -10.19 -13.30 -28.93
N ALA A 390 -10.31 -14.49 -28.34
CA ALA A 390 -9.26 -15.53 -28.41
C ALA A 390 -9.83 -16.91 -28.76
N GLY A 391 -9.14 -17.65 -29.60
CA GLY A 391 -9.48 -19.02 -29.96
C GLY A 391 -9.35 -19.29 -31.47
N PRO A 392 -9.47 -20.54 -31.90
CA PRO A 392 -9.35 -20.92 -33.33
C PRO A 392 -10.30 -20.13 -34.25
N SER A 393 -11.53 -19.85 -33.79
CA SER A 393 -12.55 -19.10 -34.55
C SER A 393 -12.50 -17.59 -34.36
N ALA A 394 -11.48 -17.05 -33.67
CA ALA A 394 -11.39 -15.60 -33.37
C ALA A 394 -11.36 -14.73 -34.62
N ARG A 395 -10.62 -15.13 -35.66
CA ARG A 395 -10.57 -14.37 -36.94
C ARG A 395 -11.92 -14.33 -37.62
N GLU A 396 -12.63 -15.46 -37.66
CA GLU A 396 -13.96 -15.54 -38.25
C GLU A 396 -14.94 -14.65 -37.49
N LEU A 397 -14.95 -14.71 -36.15
CA LEU A 397 -15.82 -13.88 -35.32
C LEU A 397 -15.54 -12.37 -35.52
N VAL A 398 -14.28 -11.97 -35.49
CA VAL A 398 -13.91 -10.56 -35.70
C VAL A 398 -14.27 -10.11 -37.11
N GLY A 399 -14.12 -10.99 -38.13
CA GLY A 399 -14.49 -10.71 -39.51
C GLY A 399 -16.00 -10.51 -39.75
N ARG A 400 -16.84 -10.95 -38.82
CA ARG A 400 -18.30 -10.73 -38.89
C ARG A 400 -18.74 -9.34 -38.37
N VAL A 401 -17.85 -8.65 -37.68
CA VAL A 401 -18.11 -7.34 -37.05
C VAL A 401 -17.16 -6.23 -37.53
N VAL A 402 -16.28 -6.54 -38.47
CA VAL A 402 -15.28 -5.61 -39.05
C VAL A 402 -15.34 -5.68 -40.55
N ASP A 403 -15.67 -4.55 -41.23
CA ASP A 403 -15.81 -4.51 -42.67
C ASP A 403 -14.69 -3.76 -43.40
N ASP A 404 -13.98 -2.87 -42.71
CA ASP A 404 -13.02 -1.92 -43.28
C ASP A 404 -11.55 -2.30 -43.05
N VAL A 405 -11.29 -3.46 -42.48
CA VAL A 405 -9.93 -3.99 -42.24
C VAL A 405 -9.81 -5.40 -42.80
N ASP A 406 -8.82 -5.61 -43.63
CA ASP A 406 -8.46 -6.95 -44.12
C ASP A 406 -7.81 -7.77 -42.98
N LEU A 407 -8.45 -8.87 -42.59
CA LEU A 407 -8.03 -9.77 -41.52
C LEU A 407 -7.22 -10.98 -42.03
N ASP A 408 -6.91 -11.02 -43.34
CA ASP A 408 -6.02 -12.08 -43.86
C ASP A 408 -4.72 -12.13 -43.06
N PRO A 409 -4.17 -13.34 -42.77
CA PRO A 409 -2.93 -13.48 -42.01
C PRO A 409 -1.75 -12.65 -42.51
N ASP A 410 -1.63 -12.47 -43.83
CA ASP A 410 -0.57 -11.67 -44.42
C ASP A 410 -0.84 -10.17 -44.33
N ALA A 411 -2.10 -9.75 -44.43
CA ALA A 411 -2.52 -8.34 -44.33
C ALA A 411 -2.52 -7.84 -42.87
N PHE A 412 -2.93 -8.70 -41.93
CA PHE A 412 -2.96 -8.40 -40.51
C PHE A 412 -2.22 -9.47 -39.69
N ALA A 413 -0.91 -9.51 -39.88
CA ALA A 413 -0.04 -10.45 -39.19
C ALA A 413 0.04 -10.24 -37.68
N TYR A 414 0.52 -11.25 -36.95
CA TYR A 414 0.81 -11.17 -35.53
C TYR A 414 1.73 -10.00 -35.20
N MET A 415 1.49 -9.32 -34.06
CA MET A 415 2.20 -8.10 -33.64
C MET A 415 1.95 -6.88 -34.57
N ARG A 416 0.76 -6.77 -35.12
CA ARG A 416 0.31 -5.60 -35.87
C ARG A 416 -0.88 -4.91 -35.20
N VAL A 417 -1.07 -3.64 -35.54
CA VAL A 417 -2.23 -2.83 -35.18
C VAL A 417 -2.89 -2.26 -36.42
N ARG A 418 -4.22 -2.19 -36.40
CA ARG A 418 -5.04 -1.51 -37.41
C ARG A 418 -6.04 -0.58 -36.71
N VAL A 419 -6.44 0.45 -37.40
CA VAL A 419 -7.55 1.32 -36.99
C VAL A 419 -8.69 1.08 -37.95
N GLY A 420 -9.88 0.87 -37.41
CA GLY A 420 -11.05 0.57 -38.24
C GLY A 420 -12.36 0.69 -37.45
N THR A 421 -13.40 0.16 -38.06
CA THR A 421 -14.78 0.15 -37.54
C THR A 421 -15.09 -1.25 -36.99
N VAL A 422 -15.56 -1.33 -35.75
CA VAL A 422 -15.96 -2.59 -35.10
C VAL A 422 -17.44 -2.48 -34.69
N ALA A 423 -18.28 -3.36 -35.18
CA ALA A 423 -19.71 -3.35 -34.90
C ALA A 423 -20.34 -1.93 -35.10
N ASP A 424 -20.08 -1.33 -36.23
CA ASP A 424 -20.49 0.04 -36.61
C ASP A 424 -19.88 1.18 -35.76
N VAL A 425 -18.92 0.88 -34.87
CA VAL A 425 -18.20 1.88 -34.07
C VAL A 425 -16.89 2.24 -34.76
N PRO A 426 -16.72 3.47 -35.29
CA PRO A 426 -15.50 3.87 -35.97
C PRO A 426 -14.38 4.22 -34.98
N GLY A 427 -13.13 4.21 -35.48
CA GLY A 427 -11.96 4.66 -34.73
C GLY A 427 -11.49 3.70 -33.63
N CYS A 428 -11.85 2.43 -33.74
CA CYS A 428 -11.38 1.38 -32.86
C CYS A 428 -9.94 0.98 -33.24
N PHE A 429 -9.13 0.69 -32.21
CA PHE A 429 -7.82 0.08 -32.43
C PHE A 429 -7.94 -1.42 -32.31
N MET A 430 -7.47 -2.13 -33.30
CA MET A 430 -7.46 -3.59 -33.33
C MET A 430 -6.03 -4.08 -33.30
N TRP A 431 -5.68 -4.85 -32.29
CA TRP A 431 -4.33 -5.37 -32.10
C TRP A 431 -4.32 -6.88 -32.29
N ARG A 432 -3.41 -7.36 -33.10
CA ARG A 432 -3.20 -8.79 -33.34
C ARG A 432 -2.19 -9.34 -32.34
N ILE A 433 -2.62 -9.47 -31.09
CA ILE A 433 -1.83 -9.93 -29.96
C ILE A 433 -2.67 -10.87 -29.10
N GLY A 434 -2.05 -11.65 -28.22
CA GLY A 434 -2.76 -12.51 -27.28
C GLY A 434 -1.93 -12.89 -26.08
N PHE A 435 -2.61 -13.11 -24.98
CA PHE A 435 -2.02 -13.53 -23.71
C PHE A 435 -2.32 -15.03 -23.41
N THR A 436 -3.37 -15.57 -24.03
CA THR A 436 -3.82 -16.96 -23.83
C THR A 436 -3.03 -18.01 -24.62
N GLY A 437 -2.19 -17.57 -25.56
CA GLY A 437 -1.48 -18.45 -26.47
C GLY A 437 -2.30 -18.91 -27.68
N GLU A 438 -3.54 -18.38 -27.85
CA GLU A 438 -4.37 -18.64 -29.03
C GLU A 438 -4.30 -17.51 -30.07
N LEU A 439 -4.82 -17.77 -31.27
CA LEU A 439 -5.18 -16.75 -32.25
C LEU A 439 -6.06 -15.70 -31.54
N SER A 440 -5.64 -14.43 -31.55
CA SER A 440 -6.27 -13.47 -30.68
C SER A 440 -6.24 -12.05 -31.27
N TYR A 441 -7.32 -11.31 -31.01
CA TYR A 441 -7.47 -9.89 -31.32
C TYR A 441 -7.86 -9.13 -30.07
N GLU A 442 -7.18 -8.04 -29.79
CA GLU A 442 -7.56 -7.11 -28.73
C GLU A 442 -8.17 -5.87 -29.35
N LEU A 443 -9.44 -5.62 -29.05
CA LEU A 443 -10.25 -4.54 -29.60
C LEU A 443 -10.38 -3.43 -28.56
N HIS A 444 -9.80 -2.26 -28.84
CA HIS A 444 -9.95 -1.06 -28.02
C HIS A 444 -11.03 -0.17 -28.63
N VAL A 445 -12.16 -0.14 -27.98
CA VAL A 445 -13.38 0.55 -28.44
C VAL A 445 -13.61 1.77 -27.54
N PRO A 446 -14.03 2.94 -28.06
CA PRO A 446 -14.46 4.05 -27.22
C PRO A 446 -15.44 3.59 -26.14
N SER A 447 -15.17 3.91 -24.87
CA SER A 447 -15.80 3.25 -23.71
C SER A 447 -17.34 3.32 -23.71
N GLY A 448 -17.94 4.38 -24.28
CA GLY A 448 -19.39 4.50 -24.42
C GLY A 448 -20.06 3.46 -25.31
N HIS A 449 -19.29 2.74 -26.12
CA HIS A 449 -19.77 1.69 -27.03
C HIS A 449 -19.33 0.27 -26.61
N GLY A 450 -18.61 0.13 -25.51
CA GLY A 450 -18.04 -1.16 -25.10
C GLY A 450 -19.09 -2.24 -24.89
N LEU A 451 -20.21 -1.93 -24.24
CA LEU A 451 -21.32 -2.88 -24.03
C LEU A 451 -21.93 -3.32 -25.37
N HIS A 452 -22.19 -2.38 -26.28
CA HIS A 452 -22.73 -2.68 -27.61
C HIS A 452 -21.82 -3.66 -28.38
N VAL A 453 -20.53 -3.40 -28.44
CA VAL A 453 -19.57 -4.29 -29.13
C VAL A 453 -19.49 -5.66 -28.48
N TRP A 454 -19.50 -5.72 -27.15
CA TRP A 454 -19.52 -6.96 -26.39
C TRP A 454 -20.73 -7.83 -26.72
N GLU A 455 -21.94 -7.26 -26.68
CA GLU A 455 -23.18 -7.96 -27.00
C GLU A 455 -23.23 -8.39 -28.46
N THR A 456 -22.76 -7.55 -29.38
CA THR A 456 -22.71 -7.86 -30.82
C THR A 456 -21.79 -9.04 -31.09
N LEU A 457 -20.60 -9.10 -30.46
CA LEU A 457 -19.68 -10.24 -30.56
C LEU A 457 -20.32 -11.55 -30.08
N LEU A 458 -20.98 -11.50 -28.91
CA LEU A 458 -21.66 -12.67 -28.35
C LEU A 458 -22.86 -13.13 -29.19
N GLU A 459 -23.61 -12.21 -29.76
CA GLU A 459 -24.76 -12.54 -30.63
C GLU A 459 -24.32 -13.11 -31.96
N THR A 460 -23.39 -12.44 -32.62
CA THR A 460 -22.89 -12.80 -33.95
C THR A 460 -22.10 -14.11 -33.96
N GLY A 461 -21.44 -14.44 -32.86
CA GLY A 461 -20.62 -15.66 -32.73
C GLY A 461 -21.32 -16.88 -32.13
N ARG A 462 -22.62 -16.88 -31.94
CA ARG A 462 -23.34 -17.99 -31.28
C ARG A 462 -23.10 -19.33 -31.96
N ASP A 463 -23.12 -19.38 -33.27
CA ASP A 463 -22.86 -20.58 -34.08
C ASP A 463 -21.37 -21.01 -34.06
N LEU A 464 -20.46 -20.12 -33.69
CA LEU A 464 -19.04 -20.39 -33.48
C LEU A 464 -18.73 -20.86 -32.05
N GLY A 465 -19.73 -20.97 -31.18
CA GLY A 465 -19.56 -21.35 -29.79
C GLY A 465 -18.89 -20.26 -28.94
N VAL A 466 -19.09 -18.97 -29.31
CA VAL A 466 -18.55 -17.86 -28.52
C VAL A 466 -19.10 -17.88 -27.09
N ALA A 467 -18.22 -17.74 -26.10
CA ALA A 467 -18.61 -17.58 -24.71
C ALA A 467 -17.66 -16.63 -23.98
N PRO A 468 -18.15 -15.93 -22.94
CA PRO A 468 -17.27 -15.14 -22.08
C PRO A 468 -16.37 -16.06 -21.26
N PHE A 469 -15.18 -15.57 -20.91
CA PHE A 469 -14.31 -16.23 -19.95
C PHE A 469 -13.71 -15.20 -18.97
N GLY A 470 -13.43 -15.65 -17.76
CA GLY A 470 -12.93 -14.80 -16.69
C GLY A 470 -11.43 -14.85 -16.49
N LEU A 471 -10.98 -14.13 -15.45
CA LEU A 471 -9.58 -14.01 -15.08
C LEU A 471 -8.95 -15.36 -14.74
N GLU A 472 -9.68 -16.27 -14.11
CA GLU A 472 -9.09 -17.57 -13.72
C GLU A 472 -8.79 -18.43 -14.95
N ALA A 473 -9.69 -18.47 -15.93
CA ALA A 473 -9.41 -19.14 -17.22
C ALA A 473 -8.22 -18.47 -17.96
N GLN A 474 -8.13 -17.13 -17.91
CA GLN A 474 -6.99 -16.40 -18.48
C GLN A 474 -5.68 -16.77 -17.77
N ARG A 475 -5.69 -16.87 -16.42
CA ARG A 475 -4.52 -17.27 -15.62
C ARG A 475 -4.05 -18.70 -15.95
N ILE A 476 -4.96 -19.63 -16.16
CA ILE A 476 -4.63 -20.99 -16.59
C ILE A 476 -3.95 -20.93 -17.96
N MET A 477 -4.59 -20.30 -18.96
CA MET A 477 -4.11 -20.30 -20.34
C MET A 477 -2.77 -19.54 -20.50
N ARG A 478 -2.58 -18.43 -19.79
CA ARG A 478 -1.29 -17.71 -19.82
C ARG A 478 -0.16 -18.56 -19.22
N LEU A 479 -0.49 -19.35 -18.16
CA LEU A 479 0.47 -20.25 -17.53
C LEU A 479 0.82 -21.41 -18.46
N GLU A 480 -0.17 -21.97 -19.18
CA GLU A 480 0.07 -22.95 -20.26
C GLU A 480 1.03 -22.40 -21.32
N LYS A 481 0.93 -21.12 -21.67
CA LYS A 481 1.81 -20.43 -22.63
C LYS A 481 3.15 -20.00 -22.02
N GLY A 482 3.27 -20.00 -20.70
CA GLY A 482 4.49 -19.59 -20.00
C GLY A 482 4.67 -18.07 -19.88
N HIS A 483 3.61 -17.28 -20.05
CA HIS A 483 3.67 -15.85 -19.82
C HIS A 483 3.66 -15.58 -18.32
N PHE A 484 4.61 -14.76 -17.84
CA PHE A 484 4.62 -14.32 -16.44
C PHE A 484 3.70 -13.11 -16.24
N ILE A 485 3.38 -12.82 -15.00
CA ILE A 485 2.63 -11.63 -14.58
C ILE A 485 3.53 -10.83 -13.64
N VAL A 486 3.75 -9.54 -13.95
CA VAL A 486 4.47 -8.60 -13.08
C VAL A 486 3.74 -8.46 -11.75
N GLY A 487 4.49 -8.56 -10.65
CA GLY A 487 3.95 -8.52 -9.28
C GLY A 487 3.43 -9.86 -8.74
N GLN A 488 3.24 -10.88 -9.61
CA GLN A 488 2.94 -12.25 -9.19
C GLN A 488 4.17 -13.17 -9.37
N ASP A 489 4.71 -13.22 -10.59
CA ASP A 489 5.90 -14.02 -10.90
C ASP A 489 7.20 -13.24 -10.69
N THR A 490 7.13 -11.91 -10.62
CA THR A 490 8.23 -11.01 -10.28
C THR A 490 8.00 -10.38 -8.91
N ASP A 491 9.06 -9.88 -8.30
CA ASP A 491 9.06 -9.12 -7.05
C ASP A 491 10.04 -7.95 -7.12
N GLY A 492 10.21 -7.21 -6.01
CA GLY A 492 11.12 -6.07 -5.90
C GLY A 492 12.62 -6.41 -6.04
N LEU A 493 12.97 -7.65 -6.35
CA LEU A 493 14.36 -8.10 -6.57
C LEU A 493 14.55 -8.74 -7.95
N THR A 494 13.47 -9.00 -8.69
CA THR A 494 13.52 -9.70 -9.98
C THR A 494 14.04 -8.77 -11.07
N LYS A 495 15.24 -9.03 -11.56
CA LYS A 495 15.84 -8.29 -12.67
C LYS A 495 15.34 -8.83 -14.03
N ALA A 496 15.32 -7.98 -15.06
CA ALA A 496 14.79 -8.34 -16.37
C ALA A 496 15.41 -9.64 -16.99
N PRO A 497 16.71 -9.91 -16.90
CA PRO A 497 17.28 -11.17 -17.39
C PRO A 497 16.73 -12.42 -16.67
N SER A 498 16.34 -12.29 -15.40
CA SER A 498 15.82 -13.39 -14.58
C SER A 498 14.41 -13.85 -14.99
N THR A 499 13.71 -13.11 -15.84
CA THR A 499 12.34 -13.42 -16.28
C THR A 499 12.25 -14.54 -17.32
N GLY A 500 13.38 -15.03 -17.81
CA GLY A 500 13.44 -15.93 -18.97
C GLY A 500 13.35 -15.20 -20.34
N LEU A 501 13.10 -13.89 -20.34
CA LEU A 501 13.05 -13.06 -21.54
C LEU A 501 14.32 -12.23 -21.75
N GLY A 502 15.47 -12.73 -21.30
CA GLY A 502 16.76 -12.04 -21.44
C GLY A 502 17.08 -11.60 -22.87
N ALA A 503 16.55 -12.26 -23.89
CA ALA A 503 16.69 -11.86 -25.30
C ALA A 503 16.09 -10.47 -25.61
N LEU A 504 15.17 -9.97 -24.79
CA LEU A 504 14.62 -8.61 -24.89
C LEU A 504 15.53 -7.55 -24.26
N VAL A 505 16.49 -7.95 -23.44
CA VAL A 505 17.43 -7.01 -22.79
C VAL A 505 18.57 -6.71 -23.76
N LYS A 506 18.55 -5.52 -24.35
CA LYS A 506 19.48 -5.08 -25.38
C LYS A 506 20.60 -4.24 -24.78
N LEU A 507 21.59 -4.92 -24.15
CA LEU A 507 22.73 -4.25 -23.51
C LEU A 507 23.62 -3.50 -24.50
N GLU A 508 23.50 -3.79 -25.80
CA GLU A 508 24.18 -3.07 -26.90
C GLU A 508 23.58 -1.68 -27.16
N LYS A 509 22.41 -1.32 -26.65
CA LYS A 509 21.89 0.05 -26.72
C LYS A 509 22.83 1.01 -26.00
N GLU A 510 22.85 2.27 -26.43
CA GLU A 510 23.66 3.30 -25.80
C GLU A 510 23.33 3.46 -24.32
N ASP A 511 22.04 3.67 -24.02
CA ASP A 511 21.54 3.74 -22.65
C ASP A 511 20.07 3.31 -22.56
N PHE A 512 19.64 2.96 -21.35
CA PHE A 512 18.24 2.80 -20.90
C PHE A 512 18.18 2.64 -19.38
N ALA A 513 17.03 2.90 -18.79
CA ALA A 513 16.80 2.81 -17.35
C ALA A 513 17.19 1.43 -16.81
N GLY A 514 18.08 1.40 -15.83
CA GLY A 514 18.61 0.17 -15.22
C GLY A 514 19.75 -0.51 -15.97
N LYS A 515 20.19 -0.02 -17.12
CA LYS A 515 21.28 -0.65 -17.90
C LYS A 515 22.56 -0.87 -17.08
N PRO A 516 23.09 0.11 -16.32
CA PRO A 516 24.33 -0.10 -15.53
C PRO A 516 24.23 -1.29 -14.58
N GLU A 517 23.11 -1.40 -13.87
CA GLU A 517 22.84 -2.50 -12.95
C GLU A 517 22.65 -3.85 -13.65
N LEU A 518 22.03 -3.85 -14.83
CA LEU A 518 21.86 -5.06 -15.63
C LEU A 518 23.19 -5.54 -16.22
N VAL A 519 24.07 -4.63 -16.62
CA VAL A 519 25.45 -4.98 -17.07
C VAL A 519 26.24 -5.61 -15.92
N TRP A 520 26.14 -5.02 -14.72
CA TRP A 520 26.80 -5.58 -13.54
C TRP A 520 26.21 -6.96 -13.15
N ALA A 521 24.88 -7.10 -13.19
CA ALA A 521 24.19 -8.34 -12.86
C ALA A 521 24.45 -9.50 -13.84
N THR A 522 24.79 -9.22 -15.11
CA THR A 522 25.16 -10.29 -16.07
C THR A 522 26.44 -11.03 -15.71
N GLY A 523 27.24 -10.52 -14.77
CA GLY A 523 28.41 -11.19 -14.20
C GLY A 523 28.14 -11.99 -12.94
N ALA A 524 26.91 -11.96 -12.41
CA ALA A 524 26.52 -12.69 -11.21
C ALA A 524 25.88 -14.03 -11.59
N ASP A 525 26.59 -15.13 -11.33
CA ASP A 525 26.14 -16.50 -11.65
C ASP A 525 25.05 -17.05 -10.70
N ASP A 526 24.61 -16.27 -9.71
CA ASP A 526 23.74 -16.71 -8.62
C ASP A 526 22.34 -16.08 -8.62
N ALA A 527 22.02 -15.21 -9.60
CA ALA A 527 20.71 -14.58 -9.67
C ALA A 527 19.58 -15.60 -9.90
N PRO A 528 18.48 -15.57 -9.09
CA PRO A 528 17.35 -16.46 -9.32
C PRO A 528 16.73 -16.27 -10.71
N VAL A 529 16.23 -17.37 -11.29
CA VAL A 529 15.64 -17.39 -12.64
C VAL A 529 14.21 -17.92 -12.58
N ILE A 530 13.30 -17.31 -13.33
CA ILE A 530 11.94 -17.85 -13.53
C ILE A 530 12.03 -19.01 -14.54
N VAL A 531 11.48 -20.17 -14.15
CA VAL A 531 11.42 -21.37 -14.98
C VAL A 531 10.03 -21.99 -14.93
N ALA A 532 9.66 -22.70 -16.01
CA ALA A 532 8.48 -23.56 -16.00
C ALA A 532 8.78 -24.84 -15.21
N ILE A 533 7.87 -25.20 -14.32
CA ILE A 533 8.02 -26.31 -13.39
C ILE A 533 6.82 -27.27 -13.54
N GLN A 534 7.10 -28.56 -13.62
CA GLN A 534 6.09 -29.57 -13.73
C GLN A 534 6.14 -30.50 -12.52
N PRO A 535 5.11 -30.53 -11.66
CA PRO A 535 4.96 -31.54 -10.61
C PRO A 535 4.96 -32.94 -11.19
N THR A 536 5.61 -33.89 -10.52
CA THR A 536 5.68 -35.28 -10.95
C THR A 536 4.30 -35.94 -10.85
N ASP A 537 3.57 -35.69 -9.77
CA ASP A 537 2.16 -36.08 -9.64
C ASP A 537 1.29 -35.06 -10.38
N PRO A 538 0.56 -35.48 -11.44
CA PRO A 538 -0.23 -34.54 -12.23
C PRO A 538 -1.44 -33.95 -11.50
N CYS A 539 -1.88 -34.56 -10.41
CA CYS A 539 -3.06 -34.13 -9.66
C CYS A 539 -2.73 -33.19 -8.51
N ILE A 540 -1.46 -33.02 -8.13
CA ILE A 540 -1.06 -32.12 -7.05
C ILE A 540 -0.74 -30.75 -7.64
N VAL A 541 -1.56 -29.76 -7.28
CA VAL A 541 -1.34 -28.34 -7.58
C VAL A 541 -0.72 -27.70 -6.33
N PRO A 542 0.58 -27.37 -6.31
CA PRO A 542 1.18 -26.68 -5.17
C PRO A 542 0.54 -25.31 -5.00
N ASP A 543 0.37 -24.86 -3.77
CA ASP A 543 -0.05 -23.46 -3.54
C ASP A 543 1.04 -22.50 -4.02
N GLU A 544 0.62 -21.32 -4.48
CA GLU A 544 1.54 -20.21 -4.76
C GLU A 544 2.33 -19.85 -3.50
N ALA A 545 3.58 -19.46 -3.66
CA ALA A 545 4.58 -19.24 -2.60
C ALA A 545 5.10 -20.53 -1.90
N CYS A 546 4.67 -21.74 -2.28
CA CYS A 546 5.33 -22.96 -1.82
C CYS A 546 6.83 -22.90 -2.10
N GLN A 547 7.63 -23.26 -1.09
CA GLN A 547 9.08 -23.18 -1.17
C GLN A 547 9.66 -24.35 -1.97
N ILE A 548 10.65 -24.05 -2.80
CA ILE A 548 11.51 -25.03 -3.41
C ILE A 548 12.73 -25.17 -2.50
N VAL A 549 13.02 -26.39 -2.03
CA VAL A 549 14.10 -26.66 -1.07
C VAL A 549 15.14 -27.58 -1.69
N ARG A 550 16.38 -27.42 -1.27
CA ARG A 550 17.46 -28.32 -1.69
C ARG A 550 17.28 -29.68 -1.05
N ASP A 551 17.45 -30.73 -1.84
CA ASP A 551 17.24 -32.12 -1.42
C ASP A 551 18.01 -32.45 -0.13
N GLY A 552 17.31 -33.15 0.78
CA GLY A 552 17.87 -33.58 2.06
C GLY A 552 18.11 -32.44 3.08
N THR A 553 17.70 -31.21 2.75
CA THR A 553 17.89 -30.05 3.62
C THR A 553 16.59 -29.26 3.80
N ASN A 554 16.65 -28.19 4.60
CA ASN A 554 15.60 -27.16 4.71
C ASN A 554 16.06 -25.83 4.06
N ARG A 555 17.16 -25.84 3.31
CA ARG A 555 17.64 -24.63 2.64
C ARG A 555 16.73 -24.30 1.46
N ILE A 556 16.15 -23.13 1.49
CA ILE A 556 15.32 -22.62 0.41
C ILE A 556 16.22 -22.31 -0.80
N ALA A 557 15.78 -22.73 -1.97
CA ALA A 557 16.44 -22.50 -3.26
C ALA A 557 15.48 -21.93 -4.31
N GLY A 558 14.30 -21.50 -3.88
CA GLY A 558 13.31 -20.91 -4.75
C GLY A 558 11.90 -21.00 -4.19
N ARG A 559 10.93 -20.62 -5.03
CA ARG A 559 9.49 -20.68 -4.72
C ARG A 559 8.65 -20.87 -5.97
N ILE A 560 7.48 -21.45 -5.80
CA ILE A 560 6.43 -21.47 -6.83
C ILE A 560 5.80 -20.08 -6.88
N THR A 561 5.73 -19.48 -8.06
CA THR A 561 5.14 -18.14 -8.24
C THR A 561 3.74 -18.21 -8.84
N SER A 562 3.50 -19.20 -9.70
CA SER A 562 2.20 -19.49 -10.29
C SER A 562 1.98 -20.99 -10.39
N SER A 563 0.76 -21.43 -10.09
CA SER A 563 0.41 -22.86 -10.13
C SER A 563 -1.07 -23.05 -10.44
N ARG A 564 -1.39 -23.90 -11.41
CA ARG A 564 -2.78 -24.25 -11.78
C ARG A 564 -2.86 -25.67 -12.31
N PHE A 565 -4.06 -26.24 -12.25
CA PHE A 565 -4.39 -27.42 -13.05
C PHE A 565 -4.71 -26.95 -14.47
N SER A 566 -4.09 -27.56 -15.48
CA SER A 566 -4.38 -27.32 -16.88
C SER A 566 -5.38 -28.35 -17.41
N PRO A 567 -6.61 -27.94 -17.76
CA PRO A 567 -7.56 -28.86 -18.39
C PRO A 567 -7.16 -29.25 -19.82
N THR A 568 -6.32 -28.43 -20.47
CA THR A 568 -5.74 -28.71 -21.79
C THR A 568 -4.77 -29.89 -21.74
N LEU A 569 -3.92 -29.94 -20.70
CA LEU A 569 -2.87 -30.92 -20.53
C LEU A 569 -3.26 -32.06 -19.57
N GLY A 570 -4.39 -31.93 -18.85
CA GLY A 570 -4.86 -32.91 -17.86
C GLY A 570 -3.90 -33.05 -16.67
N ARG A 571 -3.20 -31.95 -16.29
CA ARG A 571 -2.19 -31.99 -15.24
C ARG A 571 -1.89 -30.62 -14.63
N SER A 572 -1.25 -30.67 -13.48
CA SER A 572 -0.69 -29.50 -12.80
C SER A 572 0.50 -28.90 -13.57
N ILE A 573 0.54 -27.58 -13.67
CA ILE A 573 1.61 -26.77 -14.29
C ILE A 573 1.96 -25.60 -13.38
N CYS A 574 3.24 -25.18 -13.39
CA CYS A 574 3.72 -24.11 -12.54
C CYS A 574 4.75 -23.22 -13.26
N LEU A 575 4.86 -21.97 -12.79
CA LEU A 575 6.09 -21.16 -12.88
C LEU A 575 6.68 -21.04 -11.49
N GLY A 576 7.99 -20.86 -11.41
CA GLY A 576 8.66 -20.60 -10.15
C GLY A 576 10.01 -19.94 -10.35
N GLN A 577 10.47 -19.23 -9.34
CA GLN A 577 11.84 -18.73 -9.26
C GLN A 577 12.71 -19.78 -8.59
N VAL A 578 13.87 -20.06 -9.16
CA VAL A 578 14.86 -21.00 -8.61
C VAL A 578 16.26 -20.40 -8.65
N ASP A 579 17.14 -20.85 -7.75
CA ASP A 579 18.56 -20.53 -7.82
C ASP A 579 19.10 -20.93 -9.21
N ALA A 580 20.03 -20.17 -9.78
CA ALA A 580 20.51 -20.36 -11.16
C ALA A 580 21.07 -21.77 -11.43
N ASP A 581 21.72 -22.39 -10.44
CA ASP A 581 22.26 -23.74 -10.52
C ASP A 581 21.19 -24.84 -10.63
N LEU A 582 19.95 -24.53 -10.30
CA LEU A 582 18.78 -25.43 -10.42
C LEU A 582 17.92 -25.16 -11.65
N ALA A 583 18.22 -24.12 -12.44
CA ALA A 583 17.38 -23.68 -13.56
C ALA A 583 17.53 -24.55 -14.82
N ALA A 584 18.49 -25.45 -14.89
CA ALA A 584 18.73 -26.28 -16.09
C ALA A 584 17.54 -27.19 -16.39
N PRO A 585 17.09 -27.30 -17.66
CA PRO A 585 16.02 -28.21 -18.06
C PRO A 585 16.28 -29.64 -17.59
N GLY A 586 15.22 -30.30 -17.11
CA GLY A 586 15.27 -31.65 -16.56
C GLY A 586 15.71 -31.76 -15.11
N THR A 587 16.18 -30.68 -14.49
CA THR A 587 16.56 -30.67 -13.08
C THR A 587 15.38 -31.07 -12.19
N GLU A 588 15.60 -32.03 -11.30
CA GLU A 588 14.61 -32.44 -10.31
C GLU A 588 14.61 -31.45 -9.13
N LEU A 589 13.44 -31.00 -8.77
CA LEU A 589 13.18 -30.06 -7.69
C LEU A 589 12.38 -30.73 -6.57
N THR A 590 12.54 -30.25 -5.35
CA THR A 590 11.72 -30.64 -4.20
C THR A 590 10.90 -29.43 -3.76
N VAL A 591 9.56 -29.53 -3.90
CA VAL A 591 8.61 -28.50 -3.49
C VAL A 591 8.02 -28.88 -2.13
N GLN A 592 8.09 -27.99 -1.16
CA GLN A 592 7.49 -28.15 0.16
C GLN A 592 6.11 -27.52 0.17
N LEU A 593 5.07 -28.33 0.29
CA LEU A 593 3.68 -27.89 0.38
C LEU A 593 3.39 -27.24 1.74
N VAL A 594 2.34 -26.43 1.80
CA VAL A 594 1.88 -25.79 3.05
C VAL A 594 1.57 -26.83 4.14
N SER A 595 1.12 -28.01 3.76
CA SER A 595 0.90 -29.15 4.68
C SER A 595 2.17 -29.73 5.30
N GLY A 596 3.37 -29.29 4.85
CA GLY A 596 4.66 -29.84 5.26
C GLY A 596 5.12 -31.05 4.45
N TYR A 597 4.26 -31.65 3.60
CA TYR A 597 4.69 -32.70 2.68
C TYR A 597 5.60 -32.15 1.59
N ARG A 598 6.50 -33.00 1.10
CA ARG A 598 7.39 -32.66 -0.01
C ARG A 598 7.04 -33.49 -1.24
N ILE A 599 6.94 -32.81 -2.37
CA ILE A 599 6.69 -33.42 -3.66
C ILE A 599 7.88 -33.20 -4.59
N LYS A 600 8.03 -34.06 -5.57
CA LYS A 600 9.00 -33.89 -6.65
C LYS A 600 8.37 -33.15 -7.82
N ALA A 601 9.18 -32.32 -8.46
CA ALA A 601 8.84 -31.60 -9.67
C ALA A 601 10.08 -31.53 -10.58
N ARG A 602 9.91 -31.08 -11.82
CA ARG A 602 10.99 -30.99 -12.79
C ARG A 602 10.95 -29.63 -13.51
N VAL A 603 12.12 -29.06 -13.76
CA VAL A 603 12.27 -27.90 -14.66
C VAL A 603 12.01 -28.33 -16.09
N MET A 604 11.17 -27.58 -16.79
CA MET A 604 10.80 -27.83 -18.18
C MET A 604 11.85 -27.28 -19.16
N GLU A 605 11.86 -27.81 -20.38
CA GLU A 605 12.74 -27.33 -21.47
C GLU A 605 12.35 -25.93 -21.96
N HIS A 606 11.04 -25.66 -21.97
CA HIS A 606 10.48 -24.40 -22.42
C HIS A 606 9.68 -23.74 -21.30
N HIS A 607 9.58 -22.42 -21.29
CA HIS A 607 8.68 -21.72 -20.39
C HIS A 607 7.20 -22.07 -20.65
N ALA A 608 6.86 -22.32 -21.90
CA ALA A 608 5.52 -22.79 -22.30
C ALA A 608 5.35 -24.28 -22.04
N HIS A 609 4.29 -24.63 -21.30
CA HIS A 609 3.84 -26.01 -21.12
C HIS A 609 3.03 -26.52 -22.33
N PHE A 610 2.41 -25.58 -23.06
CA PHE A 610 1.57 -25.85 -24.23
C PHE A 610 1.95 -24.93 -25.39
N ASP A 611 2.00 -25.48 -26.62
CA ASP A 611 2.37 -24.79 -27.86
C ASP A 611 3.65 -23.92 -27.72
N PRO A 612 4.81 -24.51 -27.36
CA PRO A 612 6.05 -23.75 -27.12
C PRO A 612 6.49 -22.95 -28.34
N GLU A 613 6.21 -23.42 -29.55
CA GLU A 613 6.55 -22.74 -30.80
C GLU A 613 5.61 -21.57 -31.14
N GLY A 614 4.46 -21.46 -30.47
CA GLY A 614 3.48 -20.39 -30.68
C GLY A 614 2.78 -20.46 -32.04
N ILE A 615 2.54 -21.65 -32.54
CA ILE A 615 1.85 -21.89 -33.84
C ILE A 615 0.43 -21.38 -33.76
N ARG A 616 -0.29 -21.72 -32.67
CA ARG A 616 -1.69 -21.32 -32.46
C ARG A 616 -1.85 -19.80 -32.37
N ALA A 617 -0.98 -19.11 -31.68
CA ALA A 617 -1.02 -17.66 -31.56
C ALA A 617 -0.77 -16.94 -32.90
N ARG A 618 0.02 -17.52 -33.79
CA ARG A 618 0.28 -16.96 -35.10
C ARG A 618 -0.86 -17.20 -36.10
N GLY A 619 -1.64 -18.26 -35.93
CA GLY A 619 -2.88 -18.60 -36.61
C GLY A 619 -2.74 -18.89 -38.08
#